data_eb69cc51b151e502db35ac484eadafb6
#
_entry.id   eb69cc51b151e502db35ac484eadafb6
#
_cell.length_a   1.000
_cell.length_b   1.000
_cell.length_c   1.000
_cell.angle_alpha   90.00
_cell.angle_beta   90.00
_cell.angle_gamma   90.00
#
_symmetry.space_group_name_H-M   'P 1'
#
loop_
_entity.id
_entity.type
_entity.pdbx_description
1 polymer ?
#
loop_
_entity_poly.entity_id
_entity_poly.type
_entity_poly.pdbx_seq_one_letter_code
_entity_poly.pdbx_strand_id
1 'polypeptide(L)'
;MNWSQLHTDDEYNTPRELWENIKEYLPKKDKIVWEAFYGNGNSGTILSDIGCTVLQSNVDFFDDNTTIIDKTDVIVSNIPFSKKKEILKRLKEIDKPFIIIMPASTMFTDYLKDTFRDELQIIIPRKRMHFEKNGVVMKRTSFDSCYFCYKMNLKKDIIWL
;
A
#
# COMPACT_ATOMS: atom_id res chain seq x y z
N MET A 1 -1.55 1.44 16.17
CA MET A 1 -2.42 0.24 16.13
C MET A 1 -1.60 -0.94 16.60
N ASN A 2 -2.05 -1.58 17.63
CA ASN A 2 -1.40 -2.81 18.07
C ASN A 2 -1.78 -3.93 17.10
N TRP A 3 -0.81 -4.58 16.46
CA TRP A 3 -1.05 -5.65 15.48
C TRP A 3 -1.91 -6.80 16.04
N SER A 4 -1.92 -6.98 17.37
CA SER A 4 -2.80 -7.93 18.06
C SER A 4 -4.30 -7.60 17.98
N GLN A 5 -4.65 -6.42 17.49
CA GLN A 5 -6.05 -5.97 17.33
C GLN A 5 -6.53 -5.98 15.86
N LEU A 6 -5.68 -6.41 14.91
CA LEU A 6 -6.13 -6.66 13.55
C LEU A 6 -7.14 -7.80 13.55
N HIS A 7 -8.26 -7.59 12.88
CA HIS A 7 -9.20 -8.68 12.63
C HIS A 7 -8.50 -9.79 11.85
N THR A 8 -8.84 -11.04 12.10
CA THR A 8 -8.30 -12.20 11.39
C THR A 8 -8.42 -12.10 9.86
N ASP A 9 -9.31 -11.24 9.38
CA ASP A 9 -9.51 -10.96 7.95
C ASP A 9 -8.46 -10.02 7.34
N ASP A 10 -7.62 -9.37 8.15
CA ASP A 10 -6.55 -8.47 7.68
C ASP A 10 -5.15 -9.17 7.67
N GLU A 11 -5.06 -10.43 8.08
CA GLU A 11 -3.80 -11.19 8.15
C GLU A 11 -3.38 -11.77 6.78
N TYR A 12 -3.43 -10.95 5.74
CA TYR A 12 -3.00 -11.34 4.41
C TYR A 12 -1.63 -10.77 4.06
N ASN A 13 -0.78 -11.62 3.48
CA ASN A 13 0.50 -11.22 2.93
C ASN A 13 0.37 -10.96 1.43
N THR A 14 1.19 -10.04 0.95
CA THR A 14 1.24 -9.67 -0.46
C THR A 14 2.29 -10.52 -1.16
N PRO A 15 1.90 -11.38 -2.13
CA PRO A 15 2.86 -12.15 -2.90
C PRO A 15 3.85 -11.27 -3.65
N ARG A 16 5.07 -11.76 -3.84
CA ARG A 16 6.17 -11.09 -4.57
C ARG A 16 5.72 -10.58 -5.94
N GLU A 17 4.95 -11.38 -6.67
CA GLU A 17 4.45 -11.05 -8.01
C GLU A 17 3.71 -9.71 -8.04
N LEU A 18 2.95 -9.37 -7.00
CA LEU A 18 2.19 -8.12 -6.97
C LEU A 18 3.10 -6.88 -6.89
N TRP A 19 4.25 -6.98 -6.23
CA TRP A 19 5.25 -5.92 -6.21
C TRP A 19 6.09 -5.89 -7.50
N GLU A 20 6.45 -7.04 -8.04
CA GLU A 20 7.20 -7.13 -9.29
C GLU A 20 6.41 -6.58 -10.48
N ASN A 21 5.10 -6.77 -10.51
CA ASN A 21 4.22 -6.27 -11.58
C ASN A 21 4.23 -4.74 -11.72
N ILE A 22 4.54 -4.01 -10.65
CA ILE A 22 4.63 -2.55 -10.66
C ILE A 22 6.07 -2.03 -10.50
N LYS A 23 7.07 -2.87 -10.69
CA LYS A 23 8.48 -2.52 -10.47
C LYS A 23 8.90 -1.24 -11.19
N GLU A 24 8.43 -1.01 -12.41
CA GLU A 24 8.74 0.20 -13.17
C GLU A 24 8.19 1.49 -12.56
N TYR A 25 7.14 1.41 -11.73
CA TYR A 25 6.51 2.53 -11.06
C TYR A 25 7.01 2.73 -9.63
N LEU A 26 7.74 1.76 -9.09
CA LEU A 26 8.28 1.85 -7.74
C LEU A 26 9.42 2.88 -7.68
N PRO A 27 9.61 3.50 -6.51
CA PRO A 27 10.70 4.44 -6.30
C PRO A 27 12.07 3.78 -6.55
N LYS A 28 13.00 4.56 -7.12
CA LYS A 28 14.39 4.14 -7.34
C LYS A 28 15.19 4.18 -6.03
N LYS A 29 16.40 3.62 -6.05
CA LYS A 29 17.28 3.50 -4.88
C LYS A 29 17.63 4.80 -4.14
N ASP A 30 17.56 5.93 -4.82
CA ASP A 30 17.80 7.26 -4.23
C ASP A 30 16.64 7.78 -3.39
N LYS A 31 15.52 7.09 -3.40
CA LYS A 31 14.31 7.42 -2.63
C LYS A 31 14.08 6.41 -1.51
N ILE A 32 13.75 6.91 -0.33
CA ILE A 32 13.44 6.09 0.83
C ILE A 32 11.96 5.74 0.83
N VAL A 33 11.69 4.44 0.77
CA VAL A 33 10.35 3.86 0.83
C VAL A 33 10.05 3.46 2.27
N TRP A 34 8.91 3.89 2.80
CA TRP A 34 8.38 3.37 4.04
C TRP A 34 7.31 2.31 3.76
N GLU A 35 7.59 1.08 4.16
CA GLU A 35 6.57 0.03 4.27
C GLU A 35 5.90 0.18 5.64
N ALA A 36 4.75 0.90 5.67
CA ALA A 36 4.15 1.42 6.89
C ALA A 36 3.34 0.39 7.68
N PHE A 37 2.98 -0.74 7.06
CA PHE A 37 2.19 -1.80 7.67
C PHE A 37 3.01 -3.08 7.73
N TYR A 38 3.87 -3.14 8.73
CA TYR A 38 4.92 -4.14 8.87
C TYR A 38 4.46 -5.59 8.66
N GLY A 39 3.31 -5.97 9.22
CA GLY A 39 2.81 -7.35 9.15
C GLY A 39 3.86 -8.33 9.69
N ASN A 40 4.29 -9.26 8.83
CA ASN A 40 5.38 -10.19 9.11
C ASN A 40 6.73 -9.75 8.51
N GLY A 41 6.81 -8.54 7.97
CA GLY A 41 8.02 -7.99 7.34
C GLY A 41 8.26 -8.44 5.89
N ASN A 42 7.41 -9.28 5.34
CA ASN A 42 7.60 -9.89 4.02
C ASN A 42 7.59 -8.85 2.87
N SER A 43 6.63 -7.93 2.86
CA SER A 43 6.54 -6.89 1.82
C SER A 43 7.78 -6.00 1.78
N GLY A 44 8.28 -5.57 2.94
CA GLY A 44 9.50 -4.76 3.01
C GLY A 44 10.72 -5.51 2.47
N THR A 45 10.86 -6.78 2.79
CA THR A 45 11.93 -7.65 2.25
C THR A 45 11.82 -7.77 0.74
N ILE A 46 10.63 -8.03 0.20
CA ILE A 46 10.41 -8.13 -1.25
C ILE A 46 10.74 -6.80 -1.95
N LEU A 47 10.24 -5.68 -1.44
CA LEU A 47 10.50 -4.36 -2.01
C LEU A 47 12.01 -4.05 -2.02
N SER A 48 12.74 -4.42 -0.97
CA SER A 48 14.19 -4.30 -0.92
C SER A 48 14.88 -5.17 -1.98
N ASP A 49 14.48 -6.43 -2.11
CA ASP A 49 15.04 -7.37 -3.09
C ASP A 49 14.86 -6.89 -4.54
N ILE A 50 13.73 -6.27 -4.86
CA ILE A 50 13.45 -5.77 -6.21
C ILE A 50 14.06 -4.38 -6.48
N GLY A 51 14.77 -3.80 -5.52
CA GLY A 51 15.62 -2.64 -5.72
C GLY A 51 15.20 -1.35 -5.02
N CYS A 52 14.21 -1.37 -4.13
CA CYS A 52 13.85 -0.22 -3.32
C CYS A 52 14.80 -0.07 -2.12
N THR A 53 14.98 1.16 -1.65
CA THR A 53 15.61 1.44 -0.36
C THR A 53 14.50 1.54 0.67
N VAL A 54 14.31 0.50 1.48
CA VAL A 54 13.16 0.35 2.37
C VAL A 54 13.52 0.69 3.81
N LEU A 55 12.74 1.61 4.39
CA LEU A 55 12.67 1.82 5.83
C LEU A 55 11.53 0.95 6.35
N GLN A 56 11.87 -0.03 7.17
CA GLN A 56 10.92 -0.95 7.76
C GLN A 56 11.01 -0.88 9.27
N SER A 57 9.89 -0.64 9.93
CA SER A 57 9.80 -0.53 11.38
C SER A 57 8.46 -1.06 11.86
N ASN A 58 8.51 -1.90 12.90
CA ASN A 58 7.30 -2.42 13.53
C ASN A 58 6.74 -1.40 14.51
N VAL A 59 6.17 -0.31 13.97
CA VAL A 59 5.54 0.77 14.71
C VAL A 59 4.05 0.84 14.40
N ASP A 60 3.27 1.41 15.30
CA ASP A 60 1.87 1.71 15.00
C ASP A 60 1.80 2.88 14.00
N PHE A 61 1.09 2.68 12.90
CA PHE A 61 0.93 3.70 11.85
C PHE A 61 0.24 4.98 12.36
N PHE A 62 -0.58 4.87 13.38
CA PHE A 62 -1.33 6.00 13.96
C PHE A 62 -0.58 6.74 15.06
N ASP A 63 0.56 6.22 15.51
CA ASP A 63 1.41 6.91 16.47
C ASP A 63 2.13 8.12 15.86
N ASP A 64 2.79 8.90 16.70
CA ASP A 64 3.70 9.94 16.23
C ASP A 64 4.96 9.32 15.65
N ASN A 65 4.97 9.18 14.34
CA ASN A 65 6.07 8.62 13.56
C ASN A 65 6.90 9.73 12.85
N THR A 66 6.97 10.92 13.41
CA THR A 66 7.61 12.09 12.78
C THR A 66 9.00 11.77 12.27
N THR A 67 9.85 11.10 13.07
CA THR A 67 11.22 10.73 12.66
C THR A 67 11.24 9.82 11.42
N ILE A 68 10.30 8.89 11.32
CA ILE A 68 10.16 8.00 10.16
C ILE A 68 9.62 8.76 8.96
N ILE A 69 8.56 9.55 9.17
CA ILE A 69 7.91 10.35 8.13
C ILE A 69 8.90 11.34 7.51
N ASP A 70 9.71 12.01 8.32
CA ASP A 70 10.71 12.98 7.83
C ASP A 70 11.76 12.35 6.91
N LYS A 71 12.10 11.09 7.16
CA LYS A 71 13.06 10.34 6.32
C LYS A 71 12.42 9.69 5.10
N THR A 72 11.09 9.61 5.05
CA THR A 72 10.34 8.92 4.00
C THR A 72 10.15 9.81 2.79
N ASP A 73 10.44 9.30 1.61
CA ASP A 73 10.08 9.93 0.33
C ASP A 73 8.74 9.42 -0.20
N VAL A 74 8.49 8.11 -0.09
CA VAL A 74 7.29 7.45 -0.62
C VAL A 74 6.81 6.35 0.33
N ILE A 75 5.51 6.25 0.54
CA ILE A 75 4.90 5.13 1.27
C ILE A 75 4.46 4.07 0.27
N VAL A 76 4.90 2.84 0.44
CA VAL A 76 4.49 1.69 -0.40
C VAL A 76 4.03 0.57 0.50
N SER A 77 2.75 0.21 0.43
CA SER A 77 2.20 -0.80 1.32
C SER A 77 0.91 -1.44 0.81
N ASN A 78 0.62 -2.62 1.33
CA ASN A 78 -0.72 -3.20 1.32
C ASN A 78 -1.36 -2.91 2.68
N ILE A 79 -2.40 -2.09 2.71
CA ILE A 79 -2.99 -1.63 3.96
C ILE A 79 -4.02 -2.62 4.51
N PRO A 80 -4.27 -2.65 5.84
CA PRO A 80 -5.39 -3.38 6.41
C PRO A 80 -6.72 -2.85 5.90
N PHE A 81 -7.53 -3.70 5.25
CA PHE A 81 -8.74 -3.24 4.58
C PHE A 81 -9.86 -2.84 5.53
N SER A 82 -9.88 -3.38 6.74
CA SER A 82 -10.85 -3.02 7.79
C SER A 82 -10.69 -1.58 8.28
N LYS A 83 -9.52 -0.97 8.12
CA LYS A 83 -9.16 0.37 8.60
C LYS A 83 -8.93 1.40 7.49
N LYS A 84 -9.39 1.12 6.28
CA LYS A 84 -9.15 1.97 5.09
C LYS A 84 -9.46 3.45 5.33
N LYS A 85 -10.59 3.75 5.93
CA LYS A 85 -11.05 5.13 6.15
C LYS A 85 -10.08 5.92 7.01
N GLU A 86 -9.70 5.36 8.15
CA GLU A 86 -8.79 5.99 9.10
C GLU A 86 -7.38 6.11 8.52
N ILE A 87 -6.92 5.07 7.82
CA ILE A 87 -5.61 5.05 7.16
C ILE A 87 -5.52 6.12 6.07
N LEU A 88 -6.54 6.23 5.22
CA LEU A 88 -6.59 7.23 4.16
C LEU A 88 -6.58 8.66 4.71
N LYS A 89 -7.31 8.90 5.80
CA LYS A 89 -7.26 10.19 6.49
C LYS A 89 -5.83 10.49 6.97
N ARG A 90 -5.20 9.54 7.62
CA ARG A 90 -3.83 9.69 8.13
C ARG A 90 -2.81 9.87 7.01
N LEU A 91 -2.93 9.13 5.90
CA LEU A 91 -2.08 9.29 4.71
C LEU A 91 -2.19 10.72 4.13
N LYS A 92 -3.38 11.30 4.13
CA LYS A 92 -3.58 12.67 3.68
C LYS A 92 -2.94 13.69 4.64
N GLU A 93 -2.99 13.46 5.94
CA GLU A 93 -2.31 14.29 6.95
C GLU A 93 -0.79 14.23 6.79
N ILE A 94 -0.24 13.05 6.53
CA ILE A 94 1.19 12.83 6.27
C ILE A 94 1.63 13.53 4.97
N ASP A 95 0.75 13.57 3.98
CA ASP A 95 0.92 14.25 2.69
C ASP A 95 2.16 13.84 1.88
N LYS A 96 2.66 12.63 2.06
CA LYS A 96 3.74 12.03 1.26
C LYS A 96 3.18 11.27 0.06
N PRO A 97 3.95 11.18 -1.05
CA PRO A 97 3.60 10.28 -2.15
C PRO A 97 3.38 8.86 -1.67
N PHE A 98 2.44 8.15 -2.27
CA PHE A 98 2.25 6.74 -1.94
C PHE A 98 1.81 5.87 -3.13
N ILE A 99 2.08 4.59 -3.02
CA ILE A 99 1.46 3.50 -3.78
C ILE A 99 0.92 2.50 -2.76
N ILE A 100 -0.40 2.34 -2.71
CA ILE A 100 -1.04 1.41 -1.78
C ILE A 100 -2.00 0.47 -2.49
N ILE A 101 -2.08 -0.76 -2.00
CA ILE A 101 -3.05 -1.75 -2.47
C ILE A 101 -4.32 -1.62 -1.64
N MET A 102 -5.44 -1.49 -2.33
CA MET A 102 -6.78 -1.48 -1.72
C MET A 102 -7.80 -2.16 -2.64
N PRO A 103 -8.95 -2.62 -2.10
CA PRO A 103 -10.07 -3.01 -2.95
C PRO A 103 -10.48 -1.89 -3.89
N ALA A 104 -10.74 -2.23 -5.16
CA ALA A 104 -11.15 -1.28 -6.18
C ALA A 104 -12.46 -0.55 -5.81
N SER A 105 -13.35 -1.21 -5.09
CA SER A 105 -14.59 -0.63 -4.57
C SER A 105 -14.37 0.60 -3.68
N THR A 106 -13.17 0.78 -3.14
CA THR A 106 -12.81 1.97 -2.34
C THR A 106 -12.97 3.26 -3.13
N MET A 107 -12.82 3.22 -4.47
CA MET A 107 -13.05 4.36 -5.37
C MET A 107 -14.47 4.93 -5.30
N PHE A 108 -15.44 4.11 -4.91
CA PHE A 108 -16.86 4.51 -4.85
C PHE A 108 -17.28 5.07 -3.49
N THR A 109 -16.38 5.07 -2.51
CA THR A 109 -16.66 5.55 -1.15
C THR A 109 -16.59 7.07 -1.07
N ASP A 110 -17.49 7.67 -0.29
CA ASP A 110 -17.48 9.11 -0.08
C ASP A 110 -16.22 9.57 0.64
N TYR A 111 -15.73 8.80 1.62
CA TYR A 111 -14.52 9.18 2.36
C TYR A 111 -13.26 9.25 1.47
N LEU A 112 -13.14 8.43 0.42
CA LEU A 112 -12.02 8.55 -0.53
C LEU A 112 -12.18 9.81 -1.38
N LYS A 113 -13.38 10.02 -1.94
CA LYS A 113 -13.70 11.19 -2.78
C LYS A 113 -13.50 12.50 -2.02
N ASP A 114 -13.97 12.58 -0.78
CA ASP A 114 -13.84 13.76 0.05
C ASP A 114 -12.40 14.06 0.45
N THR A 115 -11.57 13.01 0.64
CA THR A 115 -10.17 13.13 1.09
C THR A 115 -9.22 13.48 -0.05
N PHE A 116 -9.33 12.80 -1.20
CA PHE A 116 -8.36 12.91 -2.29
C PHE A 116 -8.92 13.52 -3.57
N ARG A 117 -10.23 13.56 -3.74
CA ARG A 117 -10.89 14.09 -4.96
C ARG A 117 -10.28 13.46 -6.23
N ASP A 118 -9.70 14.28 -7.11
CA ASP A 118 -9.07 13.92 -8.38
C ASP A 118 -7.54 13.77 -8.28
N GLU A 119 -6.99 13.70 -7.07
CA GLU A 119 -5.54 13.65 -6.85
C GLU A 119 -4.95 12.24 -6.98
N LEU A 120 -5.77 11.20 -7.10
CA LEU A 120 -5.30 9.82 -7.21
C LEU A 120 -5.14 9.38 -8.66
N GLN A 121 -4.12 8.57 -8.87
CA GLN A 121 -3.91 7.80 -10.10
C GLN A 121 -4.00 6.31 -9.76
N ILE A 122 -4.44 5.49 -10.70
CA ILE A 122 -4.75 4.08 -10.48
C ILE A 122 -3.93 3.21 -11.42
N ILE A 123 -3.30 2.18 -10.89
CA ILE A 123 -2.70 1.10 -11.68
C ILE A 123 -3.59 -0.13 -11.54
N ILE A 124 -4.13 -0.59 -12.65
CA ILE A 124 -5.01 -1.75 -12.69
C ILE A 124 -4.20 -2.98 -13.08
N PRO A 125 -4.18 -4.03 -12.22
CA PRO A 125 -3.41 -5.22 -12.51
C PRO A 125 -4.00 -5.98 -13.70
N ARG A 126 -3.15 -6.62 -14.49
CA ARG A 126 -3.60 -7.45 -15.62
C ARG A 126 -4.43 -8.65 -15.19
N LYS A 127 -4.07 -9.23 -14.06
CA LYS A 127 -4.79 -10.36 -13.45
C LYS A 127 -5.30 -9.95 -12.07
N ARG A 128 -6.38 -10.59 -11.64
CA ARG A 128 -6.91 -10.40 -10.29
C ARG A 128 -5.83 -10.66 -9.25
N MET A 129 -5.72 -9.77 -8.26
CA MET A 129 -4.79 -9.96 -7.15
C MET A 129 -5.28 -11.10 -6.24
N HIS A 130 -4.36 -11.98 -5.88
CA HIS A 130 -4.57 -13.00 -4.86
C HIS A 130 -3.55 -12.78 -3.75
N PHE A 131 -4.02 -12.84 -2.51
CA PHE A 131 -3.18 -12.65 -1.33
C PHE A 131 -2.86 -13.98 -0.67
N GLU A 132 -1.84 -14.01 0.17
CA GLU A 132 -1.45 -15.19 0.92
C GLU A 132 -1.95 -15.12 2.36
N LYS A 133 -2.44 -16.24 2.87
CA LYS A 133 -2.75 -16.43 4.28
C LYS A 133 -2.06 -17.71 4.75
N ASN A 134 -1.26 -17.62 5.82
CA ASN A 134 -0.48 -18.74 6.35
C ASN A 134 0.40 -19.44 5.28
N GLY A 135 1.01 -18.67 4.36
CA GLY A 135 1.87 -19.18 3.29
C GLY A 135 1.14 -19.81 2.11
N VAL A 136 -0.20 -19.76 2.08
CA VAL A 136 -1.03 -20.31 0.99
C VAL A 136 -1.71 -19.18 0.23
N VAL A 137 -1.55 -19.18 -1.10
CA VAL A 137 -2.24 -18.22 -1.97
C VAL A 137 -3.74 -18.51 -1.97
N MET A 138 -4.54 -17.51 -1.59
CA MET A 138 -5.98 -17.59 -1.57
C MET A 138 -6.56 -17.46 -2.97
N LYS A 139 -7.07 -18.54 -3.55
CA LYS A 139 -7.63 -18.55 -4.92
C LYS A 139 -8.96 -17.83 -5.06
N ARG A 140 -9.66 -17.56 -3.96
CA ARG A 140 -10.95 -16.87 -3.95
C ARG A 140 -10.86 -15.65 -3.05
N THR A 141 -10.85 -14.47 -3.67
CA THR A 141 -11.05 -13.20 -2.98
C THR A 141 -12.44 -12.68 -3.34
N SER A 142 -13.14 -12.14 -2.36
CA SER A 142 -14.48 -11.57 -2.56
C SER A 142 -14.47 -10.19 -3.22
N PHE A 143 -13.31 -9.64 -3.50
CA PHE A 143 -13.13 -8.29 -4.05
C PHE A 143 -11.94 -8.24 -5.00
N ASP A 144 -12.00 -7.30 -5.93
CA ASP A 144 -10.87 -6.94 -6.79
C ASP A 144 -10.07 -5.80 -6.17
N SER A 145 -8.75 -5.88 -6.25
CA SER A 145 -7.84 -4.86 -5.74
C SER A 145 -7.04 -4.21 -6.87
N CYS A 146 -6.62 -2.98 -6.65
CA CYS A 146 -5.70 -2.27 -7.52
C CYS A 146 -4.72 -1.42 -6.70
N TYR A 147 -3.77 -0.78 -7.39
CA TYR A 147 -2.81 0.12 -6.75
C TYR A 147 -3.33 1.54 -6.86
N PHE A 148 -3.46 2.21 -5.71
CA PHE A 148 -3.82 3.62 -5.60
C PHE A 148 -2.55 4.43 -5.41
N CYS A 149 -2.33 5.41 -6.27
CA CYS A 149 -1.13 6.23 -6.30
C CYS A 149 -1.48 7.70 -6.01
N TYR A 150 -0.71 8.32 -5.14
CA TYR A 150 -0.83 9.72 -4.77
C TYR A 150 0.51 10.42 -4.97
N LYS A 151 0.52 11.57 -5.64
CA LYS A 151 1.74 12.37 -5.93
C LYS A 151 2.88 11.57 -6.60
N MET A 152 2.55 10.46 -7.29
CA MET A 152 3.56 9.67 -8.01
C MET A 152 3.85 10.21 -9.41
N ASN A 153 3.04 11.17 -9.90
CA ASN A 153 3.21 11.81 -11.20
C ASN A 153 3.32 10.82 -12.37
N LEU A 154 2.42 9.85 -12.38
CA LEU A 154 2.36 8.87 -13.46
C LEU A 154 1.89 9.52 -14.77
N LYS A 155 2.28 8.94 -15.90
CA LYS A 155 1.97 9.49 -17.24
C LYS A 155 0.47 9.55 -17.56
N LYS A 156 -0.34 8.73 -16.90
CA LYS A 156 -1.80 8.65 -17.07
C LYS A 156 -2.47 8.47 -15.72
N ASP A 157 -3.72 8.92 -15.63
CA ASP A 157 -4.52 8.75 -14.40
C ASP A 157 -4.93 7.29 -14.18
N ILE A 158 -5.11 6.54 -15.26
CA ILE A 158 -5.35 5.09 -15.22
C ILE A 158 -4.30 4.39 -16.07
N ILE A 159 -3.58 3.46 -15.47
CA ILE A 159 -2.59 2.61 -16.11
C ILE A 159 -3.10 1.16 -16.08
N TRP A 160 -3.10 0.52 -17.22
CA TRP A 160 -3.45 -0.89 -17.38
C TRP A 160 -2.18 -1.70 -17.58
N LEU A 161 -1.91 -2.66 -16.69
CA LEU A 161 -0.77 -3.58 -16.80
C LEU A 161 -1.00 -4.70 -17.82
#